data_1cb358b49376d443d10aac8698a997a4
#
_entry.id   1cb358b49376d443d10aac8698a997a4
#
_cell.length_a   1.000
_cell.length_b   1.000
_cell.length_c   1.000
_cell.angle_alpha   90.00
_cell.angle_beta   90.00
_cell.angle_gamma   90.00
#
_symmetry.space_group_name_H-M   'P 1'
#
loop_
_entity.id
_entity.type
_entity.pdbx_description
1 polymer ?
#
loop_
_entity_poly.entity_id
_entity_poly.type
_entity_poly.pdbx_seq_one_letter_code
_entity_poly.pdbx_strand_id
1 'polypeptide(L)' 'MQKVIFLLVLFFFTHNLFAKEEYFLTLRNEKVNLRQGPSFDYPVKIFYKKKFLPVLIQDKSDTFRKIRDHENNSGWIHI' A
#
# COMPACT_ATOMS: atom_id res chain seq x y z
N MET A 1 33.18 -26.29 -0.26
CA MET A 1 31.76 -26.49 -0.02
C MET A 1 31.18 -25.55 1.03
N GLN A 2 31.84 -25.35 2.18
CA GLN A 2 31.36 -24.43 3.22
C GLN A 2 31.21 -22.98 2.75
N LYS A 3 32.09 -22.50 1.86
CA LYS A 3 32.04 -21.15 1.31
C LYS A 3 30.81 -20.86 0.46
N VAL A 4 30.30 -21.88 -0.25
CA VAL A 4 29.12 -21.74 -1.10
C VAL A 4 27.84 -21.60 -0.26
N ILE A 5 27.71 -22.38 0.82
CA ILE A 5 26.57 -22.30 1.75
C ILE A 5 26.53 -20.94 2.43
N PHE A 6 27.68 -20.40 2.79
CA PHE A 6 27.77 -19.07 3.41
C PHE A 6 27.31 -17.95 2.48
N LEU A 7 27.65 -18.02 1.21
CA LEU A 7 27.19 -17.06 0.19
C LEU A 7 25.66 -17.06 0.01
N LEU A 8 25.04 -18.23 0.05
CA LEU A 8 23.59 -18.37 -0.05
C LEU A 8 22.86 -17.70 1.12
N VAL A 9 23.38 -17.82 2.33
CA VAL A 9 22.81 -17.19 3.52
C VAL A 9 22.88 -15.67 3.41
N LEU A 10 23.98 -15.11 2.94
CA LEU A 10 24.14 -13.68 2.71
C LEU A 10 23.14 -13.15 1.66
N PHE A 11 22.88 -13.89 0.63
CA PHE A 11 21.93 -13.51 -0.41
C PHE A 11 20.50 -13.38 0.15
N PHE A 12 20.09 -14.28 1.04
CA PHE A 12 18.79 -14.20 1.69
C PHE A 12 18.64 -12.94 2.56
N PHE A 13 19.66 -12.56 3.30
CA PHE A 13 19.65 -11.36 4.12
C PHE A 13 19.49 -10.09 3.29
N THR A 14 20.21 -9.98 2.18
CA THR A 14 20.11 -8.80 1.31
C THR A 14 18.71 -8.66 0.68
N HIS A 15 18.02 -9.76 0.42
CA HIS A 15 16.68 -9.73 -0.15
C HIS A 15 15.65 -9.09 0.80
N ASN A 16 15.79 -9.27 2.10
CA ASN A 16 14.89 -8.72 3.10
C ASN A 16 15.05 -7.21 3.34
N LEU A 17 16.17 -6.63 2.96
CA LEU A 17 16.44 -5.20 3.15
C LEU A 17 15.58 -4.28 2.26
N PHE A 18 14.98 -4.81 1.20
CA PHE A 18 14.18 -4.04 0.25
C PHE A 18 12.67 -4.21 0.42
N ALA A 19 12.23 -4.84 1.52
CA ALA A 19 10.81 -4.97 1.82
C ALA A 19 10.21 -3.59 2.13
N LYS A 20 9.09 -3.22 1.49
CA LYS A 20 8.37 -1.98 1.78
C LYS A 20 7.69 -2.07 3.15
N GLU A 21 7.76 -0.99 3.90
CA GLU A 21 6.99 -0.86 5.13
C GLU A 21 5.53 -0.57 4.79
N GLU A 22 4.62 -1.32 5.43
CA GLU A 22 3.20 -1.10 5.36
C GLU A 22 2.70 -0.59 6.71
N TYR A 23 1.72 0.32 6.70
CA TYR A 23 1.16 0.86 7.94
C TYR A 23 -0.32 1.17 7.78
N PHE A 24 -1.04 1.18 8.90
CA PHE A 24 -2.47 1.46 8.92
C PHE A 24 -2.75 2.93 9.17
N LEU A 25 -3.74 3.46 8.47
CA LEU A 25 -4.36 4.75 8.74
C LEU A 25 -5.87 4.60 8.79
N THR A 26 -6.56 5.56 9.38
CA THR A 26 -8.01 5.64 9.31
C THR A 26 -8.44 6.79 8.42
N LEU A 27 -9.48 6.59 7.62
CA LEU A 27 -10.05 7.62 6.78
C LEU A 27 -10.85 8.59 7.65
N ARG A 28 -10.48 9.88 7.63
CA ARG A 28 -11.13 10.92 8.43
C ARG A 28 -12.35 11.51 7.76
N ASN A 29 -12.40 11.51 6.44
CA ASN A 29 -13.48 12.12 5.68
C ASN A 29 -14.63 11.13 5.50
N GLU A 30 -15.86 11.67 5.43
CA GLU A 30 -17.05 10.87 5.17
C GLU A 30 -17.13 10.33 3.76
N LYS A 31 -16.45 10.99 2.81
CA LYS A 31 -16.44 10.60 1.40
C LYS A 31 -15.01 10.54 0.92
N VAL A 32 -14.57 9.36 0.54
CA VAL A 32 -13.25 9.13 -0.03
C VAL A 32 -13.40 8.27 -1.27
N ASN A 33 -12.75 8.66 -2.36
CA ASN A 33 -12.79 7.96 -3.63
C ASN A 33 -11.55 7.07 -3.77
N LEU A 34 -11.77 5.78 -3.96
CA LEU A 34 -10.73 4.83 -4.32
C LEU A 34 -10.65 4.75 -5.84
N ARG A 35 -9.51 5.12 -6.39
CA ARG A 35 -9.27 5.16 -7.84
C ARG A 35 -8.37 4.02 -8.30
N GLN A 36 -8.41 3.75 -9.58
CA GLN A 36 -7.57 2.71 -10.19
C GLN A 36 -6.09 3.10 -10.28
N GLY A 37 -5.78 4.39 -10.23
CA GLY A 37 -4.42 4.89 -10.31
C GLY A 37 -4.22 6.19 -9.54
N PRO A 38 -2.95 6.66 -9.40
CA PRO A 38 -2.61 7.77 -8.54
C PRO A 38 -2.80 9.14 -9.21
N SER A 39 -3.99 9.40 -9.73
CA SER A 39 -4.35 10.67 -10.36
C SER A 39 -5.86 10.82 -10.42
N PHE A 40 -6.35 12.06 -10.52
CA PHE A 40 -7.77 12.34 -10.69
C PHE A 40 -8.32 11.93 -12.06
N ASP A 41 -7.44 11.61 -13.02
CA ASP A 41 -7.83 11.12 -14.34
C ASP A 41 -8.24 9.65 -14.34
N TYR A 42 -7.85 8.90 -13.32
CA TYR A 42 -8.23 7.49 -13.21
C TYR A 42 -9.67 7.36 -12.69
N PRO A 43 -10.41 6.37 -13.20
CA PRO A 43 -11.77 6.15 -12.74
C PRO A 43 -11.85 5.72 -11.28
N VAL A 44 -12.95 6.09 -10.63
CA VAL A 44 -13.24 5.69 -9.25
C VAL A 44 -13.79 4.28 -9.24
N LYS A 45 -13.20 3.41 -8.44
CA LYS A 45 -13.64 2.02 -8.24
C LYS A 45 -14.65 1.91 -7.11
N ILE A 46 -14.41 2.60 -6.01
CA ILE A 46 -15.21 2.51 -4.79
C ILE A 46 -15.36 3.92 -4.20
N PHE A 47 -16.56 4.23 -3.74
CA PHE A 47 -16.86 5.43 -2.98
C PHE A 47 -17.02 5.04 -1.51
N TYR A 48 -16.05 5.40 -0.67
CA TYR A 48 -16.19 5.21 0.77
C TYR A 48 -17.03 6.32 1.36
N LYS A 49 -18.07 5.95 2.11
CA LYS A 49 -19.01 6.89 2.71
C LYS A 49 -19.00 6.86 4.24
N LYS A 50 -18.03 6.16 4.83
CA LYS A 50 -17.97 5.94 6.26
C LYS A 50 -16.68 6.51 6.84
N LYS A 51 -16.78 7.30 7.92
CA LYS A 51 -15.62 7.80 8.66
C LYS A 51 -14.88 6.67 9.38
N PHE A 52 -13.61 6.89 9.60
CA PHE A 52 -12.73 6.04 10.42
C PHE A 52 -12.58 4.61 9.92
N LEU A 53 -12.75 4.38 8.62
CA LEU A 53 -12.41 3.10 8.03
C LEU A 53 -10.90 2.87 8.10
N PRO A 54 -10.44 1.74 8.65
CA PRO A 54 -9.03 1.41 8.65
C PRO A 54 -8.59 0.97 7.25
N VAL A 55 -7.47 1.51 6.80
CA VAL A 55 -6.86 1.14 5.51
C VAL A 55 -5.38 0.90 5.69
N LEU A 56 -4.85 -0.07 4.97
CA LEU A 56 -3.43 -0.38 4.94
C LEU A 56 -2.78 0.43 3.83
N ILE A 57 -1.81 1.27 4.18
CA ILE A 57 -1.04 2.04 3.21
C ILE A 57 0.06 1.17 2.65
N GLN A 58 0.09 1.00 1.34
CA GLN A 58 1.04 0.13 0.66
C GLN A 58 2.07 0.88 -0.18
N ASP A 59 1.71 2.04 -0.70
CA ASP A 59 2.58 2.83 -1.54
C ASP A 59 2.16 4.30 -1.53
N LYS A 60 2.98 5.15 -2.09
CA LYS A 60 2.67 6.58 -2.25
C LYS A 60 3.14 7.09 -3.61
N SER A 61 2.40 8.03 -4.15
CA SER A 61 2.76 8.76 -5.37
C SER A 61 2.22 10.19 -5.23
N ASP A 62 3.12 11.14 -4.96
CA ASP A 62 2.78 12.55 -4.70
C ASP A 62 1.73 12.67 -3.57
N THR A 63 0.55 13.22 -3.86
CA THR A 63 -0.54 13.37 -2.88
C THR A 63 -1.48 12.17 -2.85
N PHE A 64 -1.14 11.09 -3.53
CA PHE A 64 -1.93 9.85 -3.54
C PHE A 64 -1.28 8.77 -2.70
N ARG A 65 -2.12 7.92 -2.13
CA ARG A 65 -1.67 6.74 -1.37
C ARG A 65 -2.35 5.50 -1.92
N LYS A 66 -1.55 4.47 -2.20
CA LYS A 66 -2.09 3.16 -2.51
C LYS A 66 -2.51 2.49 -1.23
N ILE A 67 -3.76 2.06 -1.18
CA ILE A 67 -4.33 1.44 0.02
C ILE A 67 -4.95 0.09 -0.29
N ARG A 68 -5.11 -0.70 0.76
CA ARG A 68 -5.98 -1.88 0.76
C ARG A 68 -6.93 -1.76 1.94
N ASP A 69 -8.22 -1.98 1.70
CA ASP A 69 -9.24 -1.94 2.74
C ASP A 69 -9.44 -3.30 3.42
N HIS A 70 -10.34 -3.36 4.40
CA HIS A 70 -10.62 -4.58 5.16
C HIS A 70 -11.32 -5.67 4.34
N GLU A 71 -11.86 -5.33 3.18
CA GLU A 71 -12.48 -6.28 2.24
C GLU A 71 -11.53 -6.67 1.10
N ASN A 72 -10.25 -6.35 1.22
CA ASN A 72 -9.21 -6.65 0.23
C ASN A 72 -9.32 -5.84 -1.08
N ASN A 73 -10.06 -4.75 -1.09
CA ASN A 73 -10.07 -3.85 -2.24
C ASN A 73 -8.81 -3.00 -2.21
N SER A 74 -8.16 -2.86 -3.35
CA SER A 74 -6.92 -2.11 -3.50
C SER A 74 -7.10 -0.99 -4.52
N GLY A 75 -6.42 0.11 -4.31
CA GLY A 75 -6.43 1.26 -5.21
C GLY A 75 -5.78 2.48 -4.58
N TRP A 76 -6.08 3.64 -5.14
CA TRP A 76 -5.43 4.90 -4.77
C TRP A 76 -6.43 5.91 -4.23
N ILE A 77 -6.07 6.55 -3.13
CA ILE A 77 -6.84 7.66 -2.55
C ILE A 77 -5.99 8.91 -2.52
N HIS A 78 -6.64 10.07 -2.63
CA HIS A 78 -6.02 11.38 -2.44
C HIS A 78 -6.03 11.75 -0.95
N ILE A 79 -4.91 12.25 -0.48
CA ILE A 79 -4.77 12.74 0.90
C ILE A 79 -4.89 14.24 1.00
#